data_3c08c342fb67c0c3fec2b2a9e27e9641
#
_entry.id   3c08c342fb67c0c3fec2b2a9e27e9641
#
_cell.length_a   1.000
_cell.length_b   1.000
_cell.length_c   1.000
_cell.angle_alpha   90.00
_cell.angle_beta   90.00
_cell.angle_gamma   90.00
#
_symmetry.space_group_name_H-M   'P 1'
#
loop_
_entity.id
_entity.type
_entity.pdbx_description
1 polymer ?
#
loop_
_entity_poly.entity_id
_entity_poly.type
_entity_poly.pdbx_seq_one_letter_code
_entity_poly.pdbx_strand_id
1 'polypeptide(L)'
;MHFEPYPFEKLTQLLEGITPNPAYSPIALTIGEPQFETPAFIQKSLSKHSEELRRYPKTAGETYLNDSMRGFVERRFGVKLQPNELISSFGTREVLFNFPQYYLFDKKEPIMAYTNPFYQIYEGSAIASRAKVIHLNLTEQNGFKPIINEAELAECDLVILNF
;
A
#
# COMPACT_ATOMS: atom_id res chain seq x y z
N MET A 1 1.85 20.99 10.28
CA MET A 1 1.67 19.76 9.50
C MET A 1 1.64 20.19 8.05
N HIS A 2 2.51 19.68 7.21
CA HIS A 2 2.62 20.10 5.81
C HIS A 2 2.73 18.85 4.94
N PHE A 3 1.85 18.77 3.92
CA PHE A 3 1.93 17.73 2.90
C PHE A 3 2.80 18.26 1.75
N GLU A 4 3.82 17.53 1.40
CA GLU A 4 4.61 17.79 0.21
C GLU A 4 3.82 17.44 -1.07
N PRO A 5 4.08 18.13 -2.20
CA PRO A 5 3.52 17.75 -3.48
C PRO A 5 3.83 16.29 -3.82
N TYR A 6 2.88 15.64 -4.49
CA TYR A 6 3.02 14.22 -4.83
C TYR A 6 4.28 13.99 -5.70
N PRO A 7 5.09 12.94 -5.45
CA PRO A 7 6.36 12.75 -6.13
C PRO A 7 6.29 12.70 -7.65
N PHE A 8 5.21 12.15 -8.22
CA PHE A 8 5.03 12.14 -9.67
C PHE A 8 4.74 13.52 -10.24
N GLU A 9 4.12 14.42 -9.48
CA GLU A 9 3.95 15.81 -9.86
C GLU A 9 5.29 16.54 -9.87
N LYS A 10 6.12 16.34 -8.83
CA LYS A 10 7.51 16.84 -8.79
C LYS A 10 8.33 16.31 -9.97
N LEU A 11 8.19 15.03 -10.31
CA LEU A 11 8.87 14.43 -11.46
C LEU A 11 8.40 15.06 -12.78
N THR A 12 7.11 15.29 -12.96
CA THR A 12 6.56 15.93 -14.15
C THR A 12 7.13 17.35 -14.31
N GLN A 13 7.17 18.12 -13.22
CA GLN A 13 7.77 19.46 -13.23
C GLN A 13 9.28 19.43 -13.56
N LEU A 14 10.01 18.45 -13.00
CA LEU A 14 11.43 18.28 -13.27
C LEU A 14 11.73 17.96 -14.74
N LEU A 15 10.83 17.23 -15.40
CA LEU A 15 10.96 16.83 -16.80
C LEU A 15 10.38 17.87 -17.79
N GLU A 16 9.78 18.94 -17.29
CA GLU A 16 9.20 19.98 -18.14
C GLU A 16 10.27 20.64 -19.02
N GLY A 17 9.99 20.74 -20.31
CA GLY A 17 10.90 21.30 -21.29
C GLY A 17 12.04 20.40 -21.74
N ILE A 18 12.18 19.19 -21.19
CA ILE A 18 13.19 18.21 -21.61
C ILE A 18 12.69 17.48 -22.86
N THR A 19 13.45 17.59 -23.96
CA THR A 19 13.19 16.83 -25.19
C THR A 19 14.08 15.58 -25.19
N PRO A 20 13.50 14.36 -25.17
CA PRO A 20 14.28 13.13 -25.24
C PRO A 20 15.07 13.00 -26.53
N ASN A 21 16.19 12.30 -26.50
CA ASN A 21 16.94 11.97 -27.71
C ASN A 21 16.10 11.04 -28.61
N PRO A 22 15.77 11.44 -29.85
CA PRO A 22 14.90 10.66 -30.73
C PRO A 22 15.51 9.32 -31.22
N ALA A 23 16.81 9.12 -31.00
CA ALA A 23 17.48 7.85 -31.31
C ALA A 23 17.11 6.71 -30.35
N TYR A 24 16.46 7.01 -29.22
CA TYR A 24 16.08 6.02 -28.21
C TYR A 24 14.58 5.98 -27.99
N SER A 25 14.03 4.80 -27.80
CA SER A 25 12.66 4.64 -27.37
C SER A 25 12.55 4.86 -25.84
N PRO A 26 11.52 5.57 -25.38
CA PRO A 26 11.32 5.78 -23.94
C PRO A 26 11.07 4.46 -23.21
N ILE A 27 11.68 4.30 -22.04
CA ILE A 27 11.44 3.17 -21.12
C ILE A 27 10.89 3.76 -19.83
N ALA A 28 9.61 3.49 -19.53
CA ALA A 28 8.96 3.95 -18.30
C ALA A 28 9.27 3.00 -17.14
N LEU A 29 9.93 3.51 -16.10
CA LEU A 29 10.24 2.80 -14.86
C LEU A 29 9.57 3.43 -13.64
N THR A 30 8.58 4.28 -13.85
CA THR A 30 7.95 5.10 -12.79
C THR A 30 6.82 4.38 -12.08
N ILE A 31 6.10 3.50 -12.77
CA ILE A 31 4.94 2.79 -12.21
C ILE A 31 5.12 1.29 -12.46
N GLY A 32 5.10 0.50 -11.37
CA GLY A 32 5.08 -0.95 -11.41
C GLY A 32 3.66 -1.47 -11.53
N GLU A 33 3.18 -1.66 -12.75
CA GLU A 33 1.86 -2.23 -13.01
C GLU A 33 1.96 -3.50 -13.87
N PRO A 34 0.99 -4.43 -13.77
CA PRO A 34 0.97 -5.61 -14.64
C PRO A 34 0.89 -5.23 -16.12
N GLN A 35 1.77 -5.82 -16.94
CA GLN A 35 1.83 -5.59 -18.38
C GLN A 35 1.09 -6.66 -19.20
N PHE A 36 0.60 -7.71 -18.55
CA PHE A 36 -0.12 -8.79 -19.19
C PHE A 36 -1.62 -8.47 -19.30
N GLU A 37 -2.24 -8.99 -20.35
CA GLU A 37 -3.68 -8.86 -20.52
C GLU A 37 -4.45 -9.49 -19.34
N THR A 38 -5.51 -8.82 -18.92
CA THR A 38 -6.40 -9.37 -17.90
C THR A 38 -7.06 -10.64 -18.41
N PRO A 39 -7.02 -11.77 -17.69
CA PRO A 39 -7.67 -13.01 -18.12
C PRO A 39 -9.14 -12.81 -18.46
N ALA A 40 -9.57 -13.35 -19.60
CA ALA A 40 -10.90 -13.13 -20.15
C ALA A 40 -12.04 -13.54 -19.20
N PHE A 41 -11.81 -14.53 -18.31
CA PHE A 41 -12.83 -14.95 -17.34
C PHE A 41 -13.16 -13.87 -16.31
N ILE A 42 -12.19 -13.00 -15.96
CA ILE A 42 -12.40 -11.87 -15.04
C ILE A 42 -13.32 -10.85 -15.71
N GLN A 43 -13.03 -10.48 -16.93
CA GLN A 43 -13.84 -9.53 -17.72
C GLN A 43 -15.27 -10.06 -17.93
N LYS A 44 -15.41 -11.35 -18.27
CA LYS A 44 -16.71 -12.00 -18.41
C LYS A 44 -17.51 -12.03 -17.10
N SER A 45 -16.85 -12.31 -15.99
CA SER A 45 -17.48 -12.30 -14.66
C SER A 45 -17.99 -10.91 -14.30
N LEU A 46 -17.16 -9.88 -14.49
CA LEU A 46 -17.56 -8.48 -14.24
C LEU A 46 -18.78 -8.08 -15.08
N SER A 47 -18.75 -8.38 -16.38
CA SER A 47 -19.86 -8.07 -17.28
C SER A 47 -21.14 -8.81 -16.87
N LYS A 48 -21.04 -10.09 -16.52
CA LYS A 48 -22.20 -10.92 -16.10
C LYS A 48 -22.87 -10.39 -14.84
N HIS A 49 -22.09 -9.81 -13.92
CA HIS A 49 -22.58 -9.35 -12.60
C HIS A 49 -22.69 -7.82 -12.50
N SER A 50 -22.63 -7.10 -13.62
CA SER A 50 -22.72 -5.64 -13.65
C SER A 50 -23.99 -5.05 -13.04
N GLU A 51 -25.11 -5.79 -13.05
CA GLU A 51 -26.35 -5.41 -12.38
C GLU A 51 -26.22 -5.21 -10.87
N GLU A 52 -25.24 -5.84 -10.23
CA GLU A 52 -25.00 -5.73 -8.79
C GLU A 52 -24.39 -4.38 -8.41
N LEU A 53 -23.80 -3.63 -9.35
CA LEU A 53 -23.25 -2.29 -9.15
C LEU A 53 -24.27 -1.25 -8.67
N ARG A 54 -25.56 -1.53 -8.84
CA ARG A 54 -26.66 -0.66 -8.34
C ARG A 54 -26.84 -0.65 -6.83
N ARG A 55 -26.16 -1.51 -6.09
CA ARG A 55 -26.30 -1.66 -4.64
C ARG A 55 -25.03 -1.25 -3.90
N TYR A 56 -25.20 -0.65 -2.74
CA TYR A 56 -24.08 -0.46 -1.82
C TYR A 56 -23.56 -1.80 -1.30
N PRO A 57 -22.24 -1.99 -1.23
CA PRO A 57 -21.66 -3.16 -0.58
C PRO A 57 -21.91 -3.08 0.94
N LYS A 58 -21.84 -4.25 1.60
CA LYS A 58 -21.85 -4.30 3.06
C LYS A 58 -20.54 -3.73 3.61
N THR A 59 -20.61 -3.02 4.71
CA THR A 59 -19.43 -2.42 5.38
C THR A 59 -18.36 -3.45 5.74
N ALA A 60 -18.77 -4.64 6.19
CA ALA A 60 -17.86 -5.74 6.49
C ALA A 60 -17.47 -6.59 5.25
N GLY A 61 -17.87 -6.17 4.06
CA GLY A 61 -17.75 -6.95 2.84
C GLY A 61 -18.83 -8.01 2.66
N GLU A 62 -18.98 -8.49 1.44
CA GLU A 62 -19.92 -9.57 1.13
C GLU A 62 -19.36 -10.92 1.62
N THR A 63 -20.21 -11.72 2.25
CA THR A 63 -19.81 -13.01 2.84
C THR A 63 -19.10 -13.90 1.81
N TYR A 64 -19.68 -14.03 0.60
CA TYR A 64 -19.11 -14.85 -0.46
C TYR A 64 -17.72 -14.38 -0.91
N LEU A 65 -17.47 -13.06 -0.90
CA LEU A 65 -16.17 -12.49 -1.23
C LEU A 65 -15.14 -12.80 -0.14
N ASN A 66 -15.50 -12.54 1.11
CA ASN A 66 -14.62 -12.80 2.26
C ASN A 66 -14.30 -14.30 2.37
N ASP A 67 -15.27 -15.19 2.13
CA ASP A 67 -15.07 -16.64 2.10
C ASP A 67 -14.13 -17.06 0.97
N SER A 68 -14.28 -16.47 -0.21
CA SER A 68 -13.41 -16.73 -1.36
C SER A 68 -11.97 -16.28 -1.10
N MET A 69 -11.80 -15.11 -0.45
CA MET A 69 -10.49 -14.59 -0.05
C MET A 69 -9.83 -15.50 1.00
N ARG A 70 -10.57 -15.94 2.03
CA ARG A 70 -10.05 -16.88 3.03
C ARG A 70 -9.62 -18.19 2.39
N GLY A 71 -10.44 -18.73 1.50
CA GLY A 71 -10.11 -19.93 0.73
C GLY A 71 -8.87 -19.77 -0.16
N PHE A 72 -8.67 -18.58 -0.73
CA PHE A 72 -7.43 -18.27 -1.46
C PHE A 72 -6.21 -18.27 -0.54
N VAL A 73 -6.29 -17.61 0.62
CA VAL A 73 -5.19 -17.56 1.61
C VAL A 73 -4.83 -18.98 2.08
N GLU A 74 -5.84 -19.81 2.37
CA GLU A 74 -5.61 -21.21 2.77
C GLU A 74 -4.93 -22.01 1.67
N ARG A 75 -5.41 -21.94 0.43
CA ARG A 75 -4.80 -22.68 -0.69
C ARG A 75 -3.40 -22.19 -1.06
N ARG A 76 -3.15 -20.89 -0.96
CA ARG A 76 -1.88 -20.28 -1.44
C ARG A 76 -0.79 -20.33 -0.37
N PHE A 77 -1.15 -20.17 0.90
CA PHE A 77 -0.21 -19.98 2.00
C PHE A 77 -0.33 -21.03 3.11
N GLY A 78 -1.32 -21.92 3.05
CA GLY A 78 -1.56 -22.92 4.10
C GLY A 78 -2.10 -22.33 5.41
N VAL A 79 -2.57 -21.09 5.39
CA VAL A 79 -3.06 -20.35 6.57
C VAL A 79 -4.58 -20.35 6.59
N LYS A 80 -5.17 -20.89 7.64
CA LYS A 80 -6.62 -20.91 7.83
C LYS A 80 -7.06 -19.74 8.70
N LEU A 81 -7.74 -18.77 8.08
CA LEU A 81 -8.27 -17.58 8.74
C LEU A 81 -9.69 -17.79 9.25
N GLN A 82 -9.97 -17.27 10.45
CA GLN A 82 -11.33 -17.18 10.98
C GLN A 82 -12.11 -16.04 10.29
N PRO A 83 -13.46 -16.03 10.38
CA PRO A 83 -14.27 -14.99 9.75
C PRO A 83 -13.94 -13.55 10.17
N ASN A 84 -13.45 -13.34 11.38
CA ASN A 84 -13.09 -12.05 11.95
C ASN A 84 -11.61 -11.65 11.72
N GLU A 85 -10.85 -12.49 10.99
CA GLU A 85 -9.43 -12.22 10.68
C GLU A 85 -9.21 -11.74 9.26
N LEU A 86 -10.28 -11.45 8.53
CA LEU A 86 -10.24 -10.94 7.17
C LEU A 86 -11.38 -9.97 6.91
N ILE A 87 -11.05 -8.85 6.30
CA ILE A 87 -12.01 -7.88 5.77
C ILE A 87 -11.60 -7.48 4.35
N SER A 88 -12.59 -7.36 3.46
CA SER A 88 -12.36 -6.81 2.12
C SER A 88 -12.18 -5.30 2.17
N SER A 89 -11.32 -4.77 1.29
CA SER A 89 -11.06 -3.33 1.15
C SER A 89 -10.98 -2.93 -0.32
N PHE A 90 -11.00 -1.64 -0.60
CA PHE A 90 -10.81 -1.09 -1.97
C PHE A 90 -9.33 -0.97 -2.35
N GLY A 91 -8.56 -1.99 -2.05
CA GLY A 91 -7.13 -2.07 -2.28
C GLY A 91 -6.29 -1.72 -1.05
N THR A 92 -5.02 -2.14 -1.08
CA THR A 92 -4.09 -1.99 0.06
C THR A 92 -3.77 -0.55 0.39
N ARG A 93 -3.83 0.37 -0.58
CA ARG A 93 -3.58 1.79 -0.34
C ARG A 93 -4.56 2.41 0.65
N GLU A 94 -5.84 2.02 0.58
CA GLU A 94 -6.86 2.44 1.54
C GLU A 94 -6.49 1.98 2.96
N VAL A 95 -6.11 0.73 3.11
CA VAL A 95 -5.72 0.16 4.40
C VAL A 95 -4.46 0.85 4.94
N LEU A 96 -3.44 1.03 4.11
CA LEU A 96 -2.18 1.68 4.49
C LEU A 96 -2.35 3.13 4.93
N PHE A 97 -3.39 3.81 4.44
CA PHE A 97 -3.70 5.17 4.87
C PHE A 97 -4.59 5.21 6.12
N ASN A 98 -5.64 4.39 6.17
CA ASN A 98 -6.67 4.48 7.22
C ASN A 98 -6.30 3.69 8.48
N PHE A 99 -5.66 2.52 8.35
CA PHE A 99 -5.33 1.69 9.51
C PHE A 99 -4.42 2.40 10.52
N PRO A 100 -3.32 3.09 10.11
CA PRO A 100 -2.52 3.83 11.08
C PRO A 100 -3.30 4.90 11.83
N GLN A 101 -4.20 5.62 11.15
CA GLN A 101 -5.02 6.64 11.79
C GLN A 101 -5.95 6.05 12.86
N TYR A 102 -6.53 4.89 12.57
CA TYR A 102 -7.38 4.16 13.52
C TYR A 102 -6.55 3.61 14.69
N TYR A 103 -5.46 2.92 14.40
CA TYR A 103 -4.65 2.23 15.39
C TYR A 103 -3.92 3.19 16.34
N LEU A 104 -3.52 4.36 15.85
CA LEU A 104 -2.78 5.36 16.60
C LEU A 104 -3.65 6.46 17.21
N PHE A 105 -4.97 6.36 17.05
CA PHE A 105 -5.92 7.42 17.42
C PHE A 105 -5.79 7.86 18.88
N ASP A 106 -5.69 6.91 19.81
CA ASP A 106 -5.63 7.16 21.25
C ASP A 106 -4.23 7.45 21.79
N LYS A 107 -3.21 7.39 20.93
CA LYS A 107 -1.83 7.66 21.32
C LYS A 107 -1.55 9.17 21.40
N LYS A 108 -0.89 9.62 22.49
CA LYS A 108 -0.52 11.03 22.65
C LYS A 108 0.60 11.45 21.69
N GLU A 109 1.63 10.64 21.58
CA GLU A 109 2.82 10.87 20.76
C GLU A 109 3.13 9.60 19.96
N PRO A 110 2.30 9.25 18.97
CA PRO A 110 2.48 8.02 18.22
C PRO A 110 3.80 8.00 17.46
N ILE A 111 4.43 6.83 17.39
CA ILE A 111 5.68 6.61 16.66
C ILE A 111 5.46 5.51 15.63
N MET A 112 5.75 5.84 14.37
CA MET A 112 5.75 4.89 13.26
C MET A 112 7.15 4.66 12.74
N ALA A 113 7.47 3.41 12.37
CA ALA A 113 8.66 3.13 11.59
C ALA A 113 8.29 2.53 10.24
N TYR A 114 9.05 2.89 9.19
CA TYR A 114 8.95 2.24 7.88
C TYR A 114 10.26 2.32 7.11
N THR A 115 10.39 1.43 6.11
CA THR A 115 11.59 1.38 5.27
C THR A 115 11.75 2.65 4.44
N ASN A 116 12.99 3.05 4.16
CA ASN A 116 13.32 4.17 3.28
C ASN A 116 14.37 3.69 2.25
N PRO A 117 14.08 3.71 0.95
CA PRO A 117 12.91 4.33 0.28
C PRO A 117 11.57 3.72 0.67
N PHE A 118 10.50 4.51 0.56
CA PHE A 118 9.18 4.13 1.00
C PHE A 118 8.08 4.48 -0.01
N TYR A 119 6.92 3.86 0.17
CA TYR A 119 5.72 4.24 -0.56
C TYR A 119 5.09 5.47 0.10
N GLN A 120 4.85 6.54 -0.65
CA GLN A 120 4.44 7.86 -0.15
C GLN A 120 3.21 7.84 0.75
N ILE A 121 2.36 6.81 0.63
CA ILE A 121 1.20 6.67 1.47
C ILE A 121 1.55 6.48 2.94
N TYR A 122 2.75 5.94 3.27
CA TYR A 122 3.22 5.77 4.65
C TYR A 122 3.46 7.13 5.29
N GLU A 123 4.15 8.03 4.60
CA GLU A 123 4.35 9.40 5.07
C GLU A 123 3.02 10.13 5.23
N GLY A 124 2.12 10.02 4.23
CA GLY A 124 0.79 10.60 4.28
C GLY A 124 -0.02 10.12 5.50
N SER A 125 0.03 8.84 5.81
CA SER A 125 -0.66 8.28 6.97
C SER A 125 0.00 8.68 8.29
N ALA A 126 1.34 8.77 8.35
CA ALA A 126 2.07 9.26 9.53
C ALA A 126 1.71 10.71 9.84
N ILE A 127 1.68 11.58 8.82
CA ILE A 127 1.24 12.99 8.97
C ILE A 127 -0.20 13.05 9.48
N ALA A 128 -1.12 12.28 8.87
CA ALA A 128 -2.53 12.26 9.26
C ALA A 128 -2.74 11.73 10.70
N SER A 129 -1.90 10.78 11.12
CA SER A 129 -1.89 10.22 12.49
C SER A 129 -1.10 11.07 13.48
N ARG A 130 -0.43 12.14 13.06
CA ARG A 130 0.47 12.96 13.86
C ARG A 130 1.65 12.17 14.45
N ALA A 131 2.03 11.08 13.80
CA ALA A 131 3.09 10.21 14.27
C ALA A 131 4.48 10.81 14.01
N LYS A 132 5.37 10.62 14.94
CA LYS A 132 6.82 10.75 14.69
C LYS A 132 7.26 9.58 13.83
N VAL A 133 8.24 9.80 12.96
CA VAL A 133 8.68 8.76 12.00
C VAL A 133 10.13 8.37 12.29
N ILE A 134 10.35 7.06 12.33
CA ILE A 134 11.67 6.43 12.31
C ILE A 134 11.87 5.79 10.94
N HIS A 135 12.91 6.21 10.22
CA HIS A 135 13.24 5.65 8.90
C HIS A 135 14.22 4.48 9.03
N LEU A 136 13.79 3.30 8.58
CA LEU A 136 14.66 2.13 8.43
C LEU A 136 15.36 2.23 7.07
N ASN A 137 16.53 2.89 7.04
CA ASN A 137 17.22 3.20 5.80
C ASN A 137 17.81 1.95 5.15
N LEU A 138 17.42 1.73 3.88
CA LEU A 138 17.96 0.68 3.01
C LEU A 138 19.07 1.29 2.16
N THR A 139 20.31 0.92 2.45
CA THR A 139 21.50 1.47 1.80
C THR A 139 22.35 0.36 1.20
N GLU A 140 23.28 0.73 0.32
CA GLU A 140 24.25 -0.22 -0.23
C GLU A 140 25.08 -0.88 0.87
N GLN A 141 25.45 -0.12 1.91
CA GLN A 141 26.26 -0.60 3.04
C GLN A 141 25.58 -1.69 3.84
N ASN A 142 24.24 -1.69 3.91
CA ASN A 142 23.47 -2.73 4.59
C ASN A 142 22.85 -3.75 3.61
N GLY A 143 23.29 -3.74 2.32
CA GLY A 143 22.76 -4.62 1.29
C GLY A 143 21.29 -4.43 1.02
N PHE A 144 20.77 -3.20 1.18
CA PHE A 144 19.37 -2.82 1.05
C PHE A 144 18.44 -3.62 1.95
N LYS A 145 18.91 -4.02 3.13
CA LYS A 145 18.11 -4.69 4.17
C LYS A 145 17.90 -3.73 5.34
N PRO A 146 16.72 -3.74 5.99
CA PRO A 146 16.52 -2.92 7.16
C PRO A 146 17.43 -3.41 8.31
N ILE A 147 18.13 -2.48 8.94
CA ILE A 147 18.83 -2.76 10.19
C ILE A 147 17.80 -2.57 11.31
N ILE A 148 17.53 -3.65 12.03
CA ILE A 148 16.60 -3.64 13.14
C ILE A 148 17.36 -3.32 14.42
N ASN A 149 17.13 -2.14 14.95
CA ASN A 149 17.55 -1.78 16.31
C ASN A 149 16.37 -2.06 17.24
N GLU A 150 16.45 -3.14 17.99
CA GLU A 150 15.36 -3.58 18.87
C GLU A 150 14.98 -2.51 19.92
N ALA A 151 15.95 -1.79 20.46
CA ALA A 151 15.70 -0.74 21.44
C ALA A 151 14.93 0.45 20.81
N GLU A 152 15.27 0.82 19.58
CA GLU A 152 14.58 1.89 18.84
C GLU A 152 13.17 1.46 18.40
N LEU A 153 13.02 0.23 17.93
CA LEU A 153 11.71 -0.29 17.51
C LEU A 153 10.79 -0.64 18.68
N ALA A 154 11.33 -0.87 19.87
CA ALA A 154 10.52 -1.07 21.07
C ALA A 154 9.69 0.18 21.44
N GLU A 155 10.13 1.36 21.02
CA GLU A 155 9.39 2.61 21.20
C GLU A 155 8.32 2.84 20.11
N CYS A 156 8.33 2.05 19.03
CA CYS A 156 7.36 2.20 17.95
C CYS A 156 6.02 1.60 18.29
N ASP A 157 4.95 2.34 17.99
CA ASP A 157 3.59 1.84 18.07
C ASP A 157 3.20 1.04 16.83
N LEU A 158 3.79 1.38 15.67
CA LEU A 158 3.48 0.73 14.39
C LEU A 158 4.72 0.66 13.49
N VAL A 159 4.98 -0.52 12.94
CA VAL A 159 6.06 -0.73 11.96
C VAL A 159 5.45 -1.20 10.65
N ILE A 160 5.81 -0.56 9.53
CA ILE A 160 5.43 -0.98 8.18
C ILE A 160 6.68 -1.47 7.46
N LEU A 161 6.66 -2.73 7.04
CA LEU A 161 7.73 -3.36 6.27
C LEU A 161 7.22 -3.66 4.86
N ASN A 162 8.03 -3.28 3.86
CA ASN A 162 7.78 -3.56 2.45
C ASN A 162 9.12 -3.82 1.76
N PHE A 163 9.21 -4.91 0.99
CA PHE A 163 10.42 -5.37 0.30
C PHE A 163 10.13 -5.63 -1.17
#